data_46766cadebec7bf1fa4d6b9ca4954ee7
#
_entry.id   46766cadebec7bf1fa4d6b9ca4954ee7
#
_cell.length_a   1.000
_cell.length_b   1.000
_cell.length_c   1.000
_cell.angle_alpha   90.00
_cell.angle_beta   90.00
_cell.angle_gamma   90.00
#
_symmetry.space_group_name_H-M   'P 1'
#
loop_
_entity.id
_entity.type
_entity.pdbx_description
1 polymer ?
#
loop_
_entity_poly.entity_id
_entity_poly.type
_entity_poly.pdbx_seq_one_letter_code
_entity_poly.pdbx_strand_id
1 'polypeptide(L)'
;MELLPQFHRKFDMIFADPPYFLSNGGLTINNGEIVSVNKGDWDKSKGIAFVNDFNRQWLTLVREVMKEEATIWISGTMHNIFSVGQILTELGFKILNIITWEKTNPPPNFSCRYFTHSTEQIIWARKEEKTPHYFNYELMKELNGNKQMKDVWRFPAIAPWEKSCGKHPTQKPLSVLTRLILASTQPN
;
A
#
# COMPACT_ATOMS: atom_id res chain seq x y z
N MET A 1 6.47 14.75 -7.61
CA MET A 1 7.30 15.01 -6.39
C MET A 1 7.54 16.49 -6.12
N GLU A 2 7.30 17.37 -7.07
CA GLU A 2 7.54 18.82 -6.95
C GLU A 2 6.63 19.56 -5.94
N LEU A 3 5.43 19.03 -5.67
CA LEU A 3 4.46 19.66 -4.76
C LEU A 3 4.69 19.33 -3.27
N LEU A 4 5.29 18.17 -2.96
CA LEU A 4 5.43 17.71 -1.57
C LEU A 4 6.21 18.68 -0.67
N PRO A 5 7.33 19.28 -1.09
CA PRO A 5 8.10 20.19 -0.23
C PRO A 5 7.32 21.40 0.28
N GLN A 6 6.20 21.75 -0.35
CA GLN A 6 5.34 22.88 0.06
C GLN A 6 4.53 22.57 1.34
N PHE A 7 4.49 21.33 1.79
CA PHE A 7 3.65 20.86 2.91
C PHE A 7 4.45 20.40 4.13
N HIS A 8 5.53 21.06 4.46
CA HIS A 8 6.38 20.66 5.57
C HIS A 8 5.60 20.41 6.87
N ARG A 9 5.73 19.19 7.45
CA ARG A 9 5.12 18.70 8.72
C ARG A 9 3.60 18.96 8.83
N LYS A 10 2.84 18.70 7.78
CA LYS A 10 1.38 18.96 7.79
C LYS A 10 0.50 17.75 7.90
N PHE A 11 1.00 16.57 7.57
CA PHE A 11 0.16 15.37 7.49
C PHE A 11 0.29 14.49 8.73
N ASP A 12 -0.86 14.10 9.28
CA ASP A 12 -0.97 13.16 10.41
C ASP A 12 -0.89 11.72 9.94
N MET A 13 -1.37 11.45 8.73
CA MET A 13 -1.34 10.15 8.08
C MET A 13 -1.13 10.29 6.58
N ILE A 14 -0.36 9.40 5.99
CA ILE A 14 -0.18 9.27 4.55
C ILE A 14 -0.56 7.85 4.14
N PHE A 15 -1.33 7.70 3.06
CA PHE A 15 -1.46 6.46 2.32
C PHE A 15 -0.77 6.61 0.97
N ALA A 16 0.17 5.70 0.68
CA ALA A 16 0.90 5.67 -0.59
C ALA A 16 0.66 4.34 -1.32
N ASP A 17 0.36 4.44 -2.60
CA ASP A 17 0.25 3.33 -3.54
C ASP A 17 1.27 3.55 -4.68
N PRO A 18 2.58 3.33 -4.42
CA PRO A 18 3.63 3.60 -5.39
C PRO A 18 3.59 2.60 -6.55
N PRO A 19 4.27 2.86 -7.67
CA PRO A 19 4.44 1.89 -8.74
C PRO A 19 5.00 0.56 -8.23
N TYR A 20 4.41 -0.56 -8.71
CA TYR A 20 4.86 -1.91 -8.35
C TYR A 20 5.90 -2.46 -9.33
N PHE A 21 6.15 -1.73 -10.43
CA PHE A 21 7.09 -2.09 -11.49
C PHE A 21 6.79 -3.43 -12.14
N LEU A 22 5.50 -3.71 -12.39
CA LEU A 22 5.00 -4.97 -12.96
C LEU A 22 4.87 -4.95 -14.49
N SER A 23 4.98 -3.79 -15.14
CA SER A 23 4.75 -3.59 -16.58
C SER A 23 5.96 -4.05 -17.42
N ASN A 24 6.30 -5.34 -17.33
CA ASN A 24 7.44 -5.97 -18.01
C ASN A 24 7.01 -6.96 -19.12
N GLY A 25 5.86 -6.72 -19.77
CA GLY A 25 5.37 -7.57 -20.88
C GLY A 25 4.66 -8.86 -20.45
N GLY A 26 4.29 -9.01 -19.17
CA GLY A 26 3.54 -10.16 -18.70
C GLY A 26 2.09 -10.22 -19.19
N LEU A 27 1.47 -11.40 -19.09
CA LEU A 27 0.07 -11.66 -19.43
C LEU A 27 -0.69 -12.16 -18.21
N THR A 28 -1.98 -11.83 -18.14
CA THR A 28 -2.93 -12.34 -17.14
C THR A 28 -4.27 -12.63 -17.75
N ILE A 29 -5.17 -13.31 -17.02
CA ILE A 29 -6.55 -13.52 -17.44
C ILE A 29 -7.46 -12.52 -16.72
N ASN A 30 -8.30 -11.85 -17.49
CA ASN A 30 -9.39 -11.00 -16.97
C ASN A 30 -10.69 -11.38 -17.68
N ASN A 31 -11.71 -11.79 -16.92
CA ASN A 31 -13.00 -12.26 -17.44
C ASN A 31 -12.89 -13.35 -18.53
N GLY A 32 -11.92 -14.25 -18.41
CA GLY A 32 -11.68 -15.34 -19.37
C GLY A 32 -10.83 -14.95 -20.58
N GLU A 33 -10.44 -13.68 -20.73
CA GLU A 33 -9.59 -13.20 -21.83
C GLU A 33 -8.15 -12.99 -21.38
N ILE A 34 -7.18 -13.30 -22.25
CA ILE A 34 -5.76 -13.02 -22.01
C ILE A 34 -5.51 -11.55 -22.27
N VAL A 35 -5.06 -10.83 -21.23
CA VAL A 35 -4.78 -9.40 -21.29
C VAL A 35 -3.35 -9.10 -20.82
N SER A 36 -2.77 -8.01 -21.35
CA SER A 36 -1.47 -7.51 -20.89
C SER A 36 -1.54 -6.98 -19.48
N VAL A 37 -0.52 -7.26 -18.66
CA VAL A 37 -0.36 -6.66 -17.32
C VAL A 37 0.21 -5.24 -17.36
N ASN A 38 0.62 -4.73 -18.54
CA ASN A 38 1.18 -3.40 -18.66
C ASN A 38 0.19 -2.33 -18.20
N LYS A 39 0.65 -1.48 -17.27
CA LYS A 39 -0.11 -0.35 -16.71
C LYS A 39 0.33 1.00 -17.29
N GLY A 40 1.47 1.03 -17.96
CA GLY A 40 2.07 2.21 -18.56
C GLY A 40 3.58 2.27 -18.33
N ASP A 41 4.24 3.27 -18.95
CA ASP A 41 5.70 3.43 -18.82
C ASP A 41 6.16 3.75 -17.41
N TRP A 42 5.29 4.35 -16.61
CA TRP A 42 5.54 4.67 -15.21
C TRP A 42 5.71 3.45 -14.31
N ASP A 43 5.20 2.28 -14.73
CA ASP A 43 5.26 1.03 -13.97
C ASP A 43 6.29 0.04 -14.54
N LYS A 44 7.17 0.48 -15.45
CA LYS A 44 8.27 -0.33 -15.98
C LYS A 44 9.46 -0.34 -15.04
N SER A 45 9.97 -1.54 -14.73
CA SER A 45 11.22 -1.68 -13.98
C SER A 45 12.44 -1.45 -14.89
N LYS A 46 13.41 -0.71 -14.37
CA LYS A 46 14.76 -0.55 -14.94
C LYS A 46 15.81 -1.27 -14.08
N GLY A 47 15.39 -2.27 -13.31
CA GLY A 47 16.24 -3.03 -12.41
C GLY A 47 16.15 -2.56 -10.95
N ILE A 48 16.69 -3.38 -10.05
CA ILE A 48 16.55 -3.18 -8.59
C ILE A 48 17.18 -1.87 -8.10
N ALA A 49 18.30 -1.45 -8.67
CA ALA A 49 18.94 -0.20 -8.31
C ALA A 49 18.04 1.01 -8.56
N PHE A 50 17.35 1.03 -9.71
CA PHE A 50 16.37 2.06 -10.05
C PHE A 50 15.18 2.06 -9.08
N VAL A 51 14.64 0.88 -8.74
CA VAL A 51 13.53 0.74 -7.78
C VAL A 51 13.93 1.27 -6.40
N ASN A 52 15.12 0.91 -5.93
CA ASN A 52 15.64 1.37 -4.64
C ASN A 52 15.85 2.89 -4.62
N ASP A 53 16.45 3.46 -5.67
CA ASP A 53 16.66 4.90 -5.78
C ASP A 53 15.34 5.67 -5.81
N PHE A 54 14.39 5.23 -6.63
CA PHE A 54 13.03 5.78 -6.67
C PHE A 54 12.36 5.75 -5.29
N ASN A 55 12.40 4.59 -4.60
CA ASN A 55 11.77 4.45 -3.28
C ASN A 55 12.44 5.36 -2.25
N ARG A 56 13.77 5.48 -2.28
CA ARG A 56 14.51 6.38 -1.39
C ARG A 56 14.11 7.84 -1.59
N GLN A 57 14.04 8.29 -2.84
CA GLN A 57 13.70 9.68 -3.16
C GLN A 57 12.32 10.07 -2.64
N TRP A 58 11.27 9.31 -2.99
CA TRP A 58 9.92 9.69 -2.57
C TRP A 58 9.69 9.50 -1.07
N LEU A 59 10.27 8.46 -0.43
CA LEU A 59 10.14 8.26 1.02
C LEU A 59 10.86 9.36 1.81
N THR A 60 11.99 9.86 1.33
CA THR A 60 12.66 11.01 1.95
C THR A 60 11.74 12.24 1.94
N LEU A 61 11.15 12.58 0.78
CA LEU A 61 10.22 13.71 0.67
C LEU A 61 8.96 13.53 1.54
N VAL A 62 8.42 12.33 1.56
CA VAL A 62 7.26 12.00 2.40
C VAL A 62 7.58 12.21 3.89
N ARG A 63 8.76 11.78 4.35
CA ARG A 63 9.20 11.96 5.74
C ARG A 63 9.22 13.44 6.16
N GLU A 64 9.61 14.35 5.26
CA GLU A 64 9.65 15.78 5.52
C GLU A 64 8.26 16.40 5.72
N VAL A 65 7.24 15.93 4.99
CA VAL A 65 5.89 16.47 5.07
C VAL A 65 5.04 15.88 6.21
N MET A 66 5.48 14.77 6.79
CA MET A 66 4.83 14.13 7.95
C MET A 66 5.11 14.88 9.24
N LYS A 67 4.11 15.00 10.11
CA LYS A 67 4.28 15.39 11.52
C LYS A 67 5.13 14.34 12.26
N GLU A 68 5.63 14.67 13.45
CA GLU A 68 6.47 13.76 14.24
C GLU A 68 5.72 12.49 14.67
N GLU A 69 4.46 12.63 15.07
CA GLU A 69 3.55 11.55 15.49
C GLU A 69 2.86 10.84 14.32
N ALA A 70 3.11 11.28 13.08
CA ALA A 70 2.41 10.77 11.91
C ALA A 70 2.77 9.32 11.57
N THR A 71 1.84 8.66 10.88
CA THR A 71 2.04 7.33 10.33
C THR A 71 1.90 7.31 8.81
N ILE A 72 2.48 6.28 8.21
CA ILE A 72 2.37 6.02 6.77
C ILE A 72 1.94 4.58 6.52
N TRP A 73 1.04 4.42 5.55
CA TRP A 73 0.60 3.15 5.01
C TRP A 73 1.06 3.04 3.56
N ILE A 74 1.76 1.98 3.21
CA ILE A 74 2.33 1.80 1.86
C ILE A 74 1.90 0.45 1.33
N SER A 75 1.11 0.46 0.26
CA SER A 75 0.72 -0.77 -0.43
C SER A 75 1.82 -1.26 -1.37
N GLY A 76 1.88 -2.58 -1.54
CA GLY A 76 2.86 -3.19 -2.42
C GLY A 76 2.65 -4.68 -2.62
N THR A 77 3.43 -5.22 -3.53
CA THR A 77 3.55 -6.65 -3.80
C THR A 77 4.99 -7.09 -3.58
N MET A 78 5.28 -8.38 -3.72
CA MET A 78 6.63 -8.93 -3.62
C MET A 78 7.68 -8.21 -4.50
N HIS A 79 7.25 -7.48 -5.52
CA HIS A 79 8.16 -6.82 -6.46
C HIS A 79 8.74 -5.50 -5.94
N ASN A 80 8.06 -4.82 -5.01
CA ASN A 80 8.52 -3.53 -4.47
C ASN A 80 8.57 -3.47 -2.94
N ILE A 81 7.78 -4.31 -2.24
CA ILE A 81 7.58 -4.19 -0.79
C ILE A 81 8.87 -4.40 0.01
N PHE A 82 9.76 -5.27 -0.43
CA PHE A 82 11.05 -5.51 0.23
C PHE A 82 11.97 -4.30 0.14
N SER A 83 12.03 -3.65 -1.03
CA SER A 83 12.77 -2.40 -1.22
C SER A 83 12.20 -1.28 -0.34
N VAL A 84 10.87 -1.13 -0.31
CA VAL A 84 10.19 -0.15 0.54
C VAL A 84 10.51 -0.39 2.01
N GLY A 85 10.39 -1.63 2.50
CA GLY A 85 10.65 -1.98 3.89
C GLY A 85 12.09 -1.71 4.32
N GLN A 86 13.07 -2.05 3.47
CA GLN A 86 14.47 -1.76 3.72
C GLN A 86 14.70 -0.25 3.83
N ILE A 87 14.22 0.53 2.87
CA ILE A 87 14.45 1.97 2.82
C ILE A 87 13.73 2.71 3.95
N LEU A 88 12.53 2.28 4.35
CA LEU A 88 11.88 2.80 5.55
C LEU A 88 12.79 2.67 6.78
N THR A 89 13.40 1.50 6.98
CA THR A 89 14.31 1.26 8.11
C THR A 89 15.57 2.14 8.01
N GLU A 90 16.16 2.26 6.83
CA GLU A 90 17.34 3.11 6.59
C GLU A 90 17.05 4.60 6.82
N LEU A 91 15.84 5.06 6.52
CA LEU A 91 15.38 6.42 6.77
C LEU A 91 14.90 6.67 8.21
N GLY A 92 15.00 5.68 9.11
CA GLY A 92 14.66 5.81 10.52
C GLY A 92 13.17 5.72 10.84
N PHE A 93 12.34 5.21 9.91
CA PHE A 93 10.96 4.86 10.24
C PHE A 93 10.90 3.61 11.13
N LYS A 94 9.90 3.55 12.00
CA LYS A 94 9.57 2.34 12.75
C LYS A 94 8.42 1.61 12.09
N ILE A 95 8.68 0.45 11.51
CA ILE A 95 7.63 -0.44 11.00
C ILE A 95 6.84 -0.98 12.19
N LEU A 96 5.52 -0.83 12.15
CA LEU A 96 4.57 -1.28 13.18
C LEU A 96 3.96 -2.63 12.82
N ASN A 97 3.45 -2.76 11.59
CA ASN A 97 2.89 -4.00 11.04
C ASN A 97 3.16 -4.12 9.54
N ILE A 98 3.11 -5.35 9.06
CA ILE A 98 2.94 -5.67 7.64
C ILE A 98 1.58 -6.37 7.54
N ILE A 99 0.59 -5.65 7.03
CA ILE A 99 -0.75 -6.20 6.82
C ILE A 99 -0.74 -7.04 5.55
N THR A 100 -1.23 -8.26 5.65
CA THR A 100 -1.50 -9.12 4.50
C THR A 100 -2.96 -8.95 4.09
N TRP A 101 -3.21 -8.25 2.99
CA TRP A 101 -4.53 -8.19 2.40
C TRP A 101 -4.75 -9.39 1.49
N GLU A 102 -5.56 -10.34 1.94
CA GLU A 102 -6.02 -11.50 1.18
C GLU A 102 -7.23 -11.11 0.32
N LYS A 103 -7.07 -11.20 -0.99
CA LYS A 103 -8.16 -10.99 -1.96
C LYS A 103 -9.05 -12.23 -2.00
N THR A 104 -10.34 -12.06 -1.77
CA THR A 104 -11.30 -13.18 -1.83
C THR A 104 -11.62 -13.63 -3.26
N ASN A 105 -11.26 -12.84 -4.26
CA ASN A 105 -11.50 -13.07 -5.69
C ASN A 105 -10.25 -12.81 -6.54
N PRO A 106 -9.11 -13.46 -6.25
CA PRO A 106 -7.87 -13.25 -7.00
C PRO A 106 -8.01 -13.79 -8.44
N PRO A 107 -7.34 -13.20 -9.43
CA PRO A 107 -7.26 -13.78 -10.76
C PRO A 107 -6.50 -15.11 -10.72
N PRO A 108 -6.87 -16.10 -11.56
CA PRO A 108 -6.18 -17.40 -11.60
C PRO A 108 -4.74 -17.23 -12.08
N ASN A 109 -3.86 -18.16 -11.64
CA ASN A 109 -2.51 -18.27 -12.19
C ASN A 109 -2.54 -18.98 -13.54
N PHE A 110 -2.34 -18.23 -14.61
CA PHE A 110 -2.35 -18.77 -15.97
C PHE A 110 -1.21 -19.77 -16.23
N SER A 111 -0.04 -19.57 -15.67
CA SER A 111 1.13 -20.42 -15.93
C SER A 111 1.06 -21.78 -15.24
N CYS A 112 0.27 -21.92 -14.17
CA CYS A 112 0.18 -23.12 -13.34
C CYS A 112 1.53 -23.63 -12.78
N ARG A 113 2.54 -22.74 -12.65
CA ARG A 113 3.91 -23.09 -12.23
C ARG A 113 4.24 -22.64 -10.82
N TYR A 114 3.37 -21.83 -10.18
CA TYR A 114 3.51 -21.32 -8.82
C TYR A 114 2.11 -21.06 -8.22
N PHE A 115 2.04 -20.75 -6.95
CA PHE A 115 0.77 -20.44 -6.29
C PHE A 115 0.11 -19.18 -6.87
N THR A 116 -1.23 -19.15 -6.87
CA THR A 116 -1.99 -17.96 -7.26
C THR A 116 -1.66 -16.79 -6.34
N HIS A 117 -1.32 -15.64 -6.93
CA HIS A 117 -1.08 -14.40 -6.19
C HIS A 117 -2.40 -13.84 -5.67
N SER A 118 -2.76 -14.21 -4.44
CA SER A 118 -4.00 -13.82 -3.79
C SER A 118 -3.82 -12.68 -2.78
N THR A 119 -2.60 -12.21 -2.56
CA THR A 119 -2.33 -11.23 -1.51
C THR A 119 -1.63 -9.98 -2.05
N GLU A 120 -1.87 -8.84 -1.39
CA GLU A 120 -1.02 -7.67 -1.40
C GLU A 120 -0.56 -7.37 0.03
N GLN A 121 0.58 -6.71 0.17
CA GLN A 121 1.11 -6.29 1.45
C GLN A 121 0.87 -4.80 1.66
N ILE A 122 0.60 -4.40 2.91
CA ILE A 122 0.51 -2.99 3.27
C ILE A 122 1.41 -2.77 4.49
N ILE A 123 2.53 -2.07 4.33
CA ILE A 123 3.39 -1.72 5.44
C ILE A 123 2.75 -0.54 6.18
N TRP A 124 2.61 -0.67 7.49
CA TRP A 124 2.29 0.42 8.40
C TRP A 124 3.52 0.81 9.19
N ALA A 125 3.91 2.07 9.10
CA ALA A 125 5.07 2.59 9.80
C ALA A 125 4.78 3.95 10.42
N ARG A 126 5.47 4.28 11.51
CA ARG A 126 5.50 5.64 12.09
C ARG A 126 6.81 6.33 11.76
N LYS A 127 6.76 7.66 11.72
CA LYS A 127 7.89 8.49 11.35
C LYS A 127 9.07 8.35 12.30
N GLU A 128 8.82 8.39 13.61
CA GLU A 128 9.85 8.39 14.64
C GLU A 128 9.75 7.17 15.55
N GLU A 129 10.86 6.57 15.91
CA GLU A 129 10.87 5.34 16.71
C GLU A 129 10.29 5.54 18.12
N LYS A 130 10.52 6.70 18.73
CA LYS A 130 10.14 6.96 20.13
C LYS A 130 8.88 7.80 20.28
N THR A 131 8.41 8.47 19.23
CA THR A 131 7.22 9.33 19.29
C THR A 131 5.96 8.48 19.22
N PRO A 132 5.02 8.58 20.18
CA PRO A 132 3.75 7.90 20.10
C PRO A 132 2.97 8.28 18.84
N HIS A 133 2.26 7.34 18.26
CA HIS A 133 1.35 7.57 17.14
C HIS A 133 -0.10 7.30 17.60
N TYR A 134 -1.06 7.86 16.87
CA TYR A 134 -2.46 7.55 17.10
C TYR A 134 -2.82 6.19 16.52
N PHE A 135 -3.53 5.37 17.31
CA PHE A 135 -4.17 4.14 16.90
C PHE A 135 -5.51 3.98 17.59
N ASN A 136 -6.60 3.91 16.82
CA ASN A 136 -7.95 3.76 17.36
C ASN A 136 -8.24 2.29 17.71
N TYR A 137 -7.60 1.82 18.77
CA TYR A 137 -7.67 0.42 19.21
C TYR A 137 -9.11 -0.03 19.50
N GLU A 138 -9.89 0.79 20.22
CA GLU A 138 -11.25 0.41 20.61
C GLU A 138 -12.18 0.27 19.41
N LEU A 139 -12.12 1.20 18.45
CA LEU A 139 -12.89 1.09 17.22
C LEU A 139 -12.48 -0.14 16.39
N MET A 140 -11.17 -0.40 16.28
CA MET A 140 -10.69 -1.57 15.54
C MET A 140 -11.16 -2.88 16.20
N LYS A 141 -11.20 -2.94 17.51
CA LYS A 141 -11.72 -4.06 18.29
C LYS A 141 -13.24 -4.23 18.10
N GLU A 142 -14.00 -3.15 18.16
CA GLU A 142 -15.45 -3.14 17.92
C GLU A 142 -15.79 -3.69 16.52
N LEU A 143 -15.14 -3.14 15.49
CA LEU A 143 -15.29 -3.58 14.09
C LEU A 143 -14.89 -5.04 13.85
N ASN A 144 -14.14 -5.64 14.76
CA ASN A 144 -13.71 -7.03 14.73
C ASN A 144 -14.46 -7.93 15.74
N GLY A 145 -15.71 -7.59 16.08
CA GLY A 145 -16.54 -8.37 16.98
C GLY A 145 -16.01 -8.43 18.41
N ASN A 146 -15.54 -7.30 18.93
CA ASN A 146 -14.93 -7.13 20.26
C ASN A 146 -13.66 -7.97 20.52
N LYS A 147 -12.93 -8.35 19.44
CA LYS A 147 -11.64 -9.03 19.50
C LYS A 147 -10.55 -8.20 18.84
N GLN A 148 -9.31 -8.33 19.30
CA GLN A 148 -8.17 -7.67 18.66
C GLN A 148 -8.13 -7.98 17.17
N MET A 149 -8.04 -6.92 16.35
CA MET A 149 -7.90 -7.08 14.90
C MET A 149 -6.51 -7.56 14.56
N LYS A 150 -6.44 -8.55 13.68
CA LYS A 150 -5.19 -9.14 13.21
C LYS A 150 -4.68 -8.43 11.97
N ASP A 151 -3.46 -8.72 11.60
CA ASP A 151 -2.74 -8.19 10.42
C ASP A 151 -3.02 -8.94 9.12
N VAL A 152 -3.95 -9.91 9.13
CA VAL A 152 -4.47 -10.55 7.91
C VAL A 152 -5.90 -10.06 7.68
N TRP A 153 -6.10 -9.32 6.57
CA TRP A 153 -7.40 -8.76 6.21
C TRP A 153 -7.95 -9.42 4.95
N ARG A 154 -9.21 -9.83 5.00
CA ARG A 154 -9.89 -10.47 3.87
C ARG A 154 -10.91 -9.49 3.27
N PHE A 155 -10.60 -9.01 2.09
CA PHE A 155 -11.47 -8.15 1.29
C PHE A 155 -11.44 -8.56 -0.17
N PRO A 156 -12.54 -8.39 -0.93
CA PRO A 156 -12.48 -8.54 -2.36
C PRO A 156 -11.55 -7.47 -2.97
N ALA A 157 -11.06 -7.75 -4.16
CA ALA A 157 -10.54 -6.71 -5.03
C ALA A 157 -11.66 -5.71 -5.35
N ILE A 158 -11.29 -4.54 -5.88
CA ILE A 158 -12.25 -3.47 -6.16
C ILE A 158 -13.48 -3.97 -6.92
N ALA A 159 -14.66 -3.60 -6.44
CA ALA A 159 -15.92 -3.93 -7.05
C ALA A 159 -16.26 -2.97 -8.22
N PRO A 160 -17.08 -3.41 -9.22
CA PRO A 160 -17.45 -2.55 -10.36
C PRO A 160 -18.10 -1.22 -9.95
N TRP A 161 -18.94 -1.21 -8.92
CA TRP A 161 -19.64 0.01 -8.43
C TRP A 161 -18.69 1.02 -7.76
N GLU A 162 -17.53 0.60 -7.29
CA GLU A 162 -16.51 1.52 -6.74
C GLU A 162 -15.76 2.30 -7.82
N LYS A 163 -16.00 2.00 -9.11
CA LYS A 163 -15.37 2.65 -10.27
C LYS A 163 -16.20 3.79 -10.86
N SER A 164 -17.02 4.44 -10.06
CA SER A 164 -17.96 5.50 -10.49
C SER A 164 -17.25 6.73 -11.09
N CYS A 165 -16.03 7.04 -10.65
CA CYS A 165 -15.23 8.17 -11.15
C CYS A 165 -14.30 7.81 -12.32
N GLY A 166 -14.50 6.68 -12.96
CA GLY A 166 -13.67 6.19 -14.06
C GLY A 166 -12.89 4.92 -13.75
N LYS A 167 -12.17 4.41 -14.73
CA LYS A 167 -11.38 3.17 -14.60
C LYS A 167 -9.92 3.48 -14.32
N HIS A 168 -9.50 3.40 -13.06
CA HIS A 168 -8.07 3.37 -12.75
C HIS A 168 -7.59 1.92 -12.68
N PRO A 169 -6.46 1.55 -13.32
CA PRO A 169 -6.05 0.15 -13.45
C PRO A 169 -5.66 -0.52 -12.14
N THR A 170 -5.26 0.26 -11.12
CA THR A 170 -4.76 -0.22 -9.83
C THR A 170 -5.53 0.36 -8.63
N GLN A 171 -6.78 0.83 -8.84
CA GLN A 171 -7.59 1.42 -7.77
C GLN A 171 -7.74 0.44 -6.59
N LYS A 172 -7.53 0.95 -5.37
CA LYS A 172 -7.73 0.18 -4.14
C LYS A 172 -9.21 0.19 -3.70
N PRO A 173 -9.72 -0.90 -3.12
CA PRO A 173 -11.10 -0.94 -2.62
C PRO A 173 -11.29 -0.01 -1.42
N LEU A 174 -12.46 0.60 -1.33
CA LEU A 174 -12.82 1.52 -0.22
C LEU A 174 -12.72 0.83 1.15
N SER A 175 -13.05 -0.46 1.23
CA SER A 175 -12.95 -1.24 2.47
C SER A 175 -11.56 -1.22 3.10
N VAL A 176 -10.52 -1.28 2.28
CA VAL A 176 -9.12 -1.16 2.75
C VAL A 176 -8.86 0.27 3.21
N LEU A 177 -9.12 1.27 2.34
CA LEU A 177 -8.82 2.67 2.65
C LEU A 177 -9.58 3.17 3.89
N THR A 178 -10.86 2.84 4.02
CA THR A 178 -11.66 3.20 5.20
C THR A 178 -11.04 2.66 6.48
N ARG A 179 -10.60 1.40 6.47
CA ARG A 179 -9.96 0.81 7.65
C ARG A 179 -8.67 1.51 8.02
N LEU A 180 -7.81 1.86 7.06
CA LEU A 180 -6.56 2.60 7.32
C LEU A 180 -6.85 3.96 7.98
N ILE A 181 -7.80 4.71 7.42
CA ILE A 181 -8.20 6.02 7.92
C ILE A 181 -8.76 5.89 9.35
N LEU A 182 -9.74 5.03 9.57
CA LEU A 182 -10.36 4.84 10.88
C LEU A 182 -9.37 4.36 11.96
N ALA A 183 -8.35 3.59 11.56
CA ALA A 183 -7.34 3.10 12.48
C ALA A 183 -6.33 4.17 12.92
N SER A 184 -5.96 5.10 12.03
CA SER A 184 -4.78 5.96 12.23
C SER A 184 -5.02 7.46 12.11
N THR A 185 -6.29 7.91 12.04
CA THR A 185 -6.65 9.34 12.09
C THR A 185 -7.69 9.61 13.16
N GLN A 186 -7.59 10.77 13.81
CA GLN A 186 -8.63 11.25 14.72
C GLN A 186 -9.78 11.89 13.94
N PRO A 187 -11.04 11.78 14.40
CA PRO A 187 -12.11 12.59 13.85
C PRO A 187 -11.80 14.08 14.05
N ASN A 188 -12.04 14.88 13.03
CA ASN A 188 -11.98 16.35 13.12
C ASN A 188 -13.25 16.89 13.74
#